data_8d4507e2b09392ca0015729502335664
#
_entry.id   8d4507e2b09392ca0015729502335664
#
_cell.length_a   1.000
_cell.length_b   1.000
_cell.length_c   1.000
_cell.angle_alpha   90.00
_cell.angle_beta   90.00
_cell.angle_gamma   90.00
#
_symmetry.space_group_name_H-M   'P 1'
#
loop_
_entity.id
_entity.type
_entity.pdbx_description
1 polymer ?
#
loop_
_entity_poly.entity_id
_entity_poly.type
_entity_poly.pdbx_seq_one_letter_code
_entity_poly.pdbx_strand_id
1 'polypeptide(L)'
;MKIKTLVLATASVLAVGTVASISQTKASADSSMPVYRLYNNNTGEHFYTKNDYERTNLINAGWNYEGIGWYGFSSGAPVYRVYNPNARGGDHYYTKSKYEAQSLVSKGWRWDNNGAPAFYSAGNTNLYVAYNPNAQSGSHNYTANSFEQNSLLNAGWKYGSVAFSVAKAGNPSGTEMRPMTGNYWQYSSELGDYPNLVNYNNLSIEVNISKNRTYLKSNNKVIYTFYSSAGVNTTTPSGNYATQAETAPHFYNASEGMGANYAVSWKDHGIYLFHSVPVDGNGNYIVSEANKLGKTPSSHGCIRLSISDSKWLYNQALSGTLPVGTPVSISR
;
A
#
# COMPACT_ATOMS: atom_id res chain seq x y z
N MET A 1 -37.12 -75.04 48.78
CA MET A 1 -37.00 -73.65 48.37
C MET A 1 -35.91 -73.59 47.26
N LYS A 2 -36.35 -73.54 45.96
CA LYS A 2 -35.43 -73.62 44.83
C LYS A 2 -35.16 -72.21 44.27
N ILE A 3 -33.93 -71.81 44.33
CA ILE A 3 -33.45 -70.57 43.80
C ILE A 3 -33.20 -70.79 42.34
N LYS A 4 -33.91 -70.07 41.46
CA LYS A 4 -33.67 -70.03 39.98
C LYS A 4 -32.61 -68.98 39.68
N THR A 5 -31.51 -69.48 39.15
CA THR A 5 -30.44 -68.62 38.63
C THR A 5 -30.86 -68.08 37.26
N LEU A 6 -30.89 -66.78 37.11
CA LEU A 6 -31.20 -66.12 35.85
C LEU A 6 -29.86 -65.81 35.14
N VAL A 7 -29.64 -66.44 33.99
CA VAL A 7 -28.47 -66.15 33.15
C VAL A 7 -28.81 -64.95 32.25
N LEU A 8 -28.11 -63.85 32.49
CA LEU A 8 -28.17 -62.69 31.57
C LEU A 8 -27.18 -62.87 30.44
N ALA A 9 -27.69 -63.01 29.23
CA ALA A 9 -26.89 -62.95 28.03
C ALA A 9 -26.61 -61.50 27.66
N THR A 10 -25.36 -61.11 27.72
CA THR A 10 -24.90 -59.78 27.21
C THR A 10 -24.66 -59.88 25.74
N ALA A 11 -25.54 -59.27 24.94
CA ALA A 11 -25.31 -59.03 23.51
C ALA A 11 -24.37 -57.85 23.34
N SER A 12 -23.14 -58.10 22.88
CA SER A 12 -22.18 -57.06 22.51
C SER A 12 -22.58 -56.50 21.15
N VAL A 13 -23.12 -55.28 21.11
CA VAL A 13 -23.33 -54.52 19.90
C VAL A 13 -22.01 -53.86 19.56
N LEU A 14 -21.34 -54.35 18.50
CA LEU A 14 -20.24 -53.64 17.85
C LEU A 14 -20.83 -52.43 17.11
N ALA A 15 -20.71 -51.22 17.68
CA ALA A 15 -20.95 -50.01 16.96
C ALA A 15 -19.74 -49.73 16.06
N VAL A 16 -19.90 -50.02 14.77
CA VAL A 16 -18.97 -49.55 13.73
C VAL A 16 -19.20 -48.05 13.60
N GLY A 17 -18.39 -47.27 14.31
CA GLY A 17 -18.34 -45.85 14.15
C GLY A 17 -17.72 -45.51 12.80
N THR A 18 -18.56 -45.16 11.83
CA THR A 18 -18.09 -44.47 10.63
C THR A 18 -17.61 -43.08 11.08
N VAL A 19 -16.29 -42.90 11.17
CA VAL A 19 -15.68 -41.57 11.27
C VAL A 19 -15.98 -40.85 9.96
N ALA A 20 -17.05 -40.09 9.94
CA ALA A 20 -17.25 -39.11 8.88
C ALA A 20 -16.07 -38.12 8.98
N SER A 21 -15.09 -38.29 8.08
CA SER A 21 -14.08 -37.27 7.85
C SER A 21 -14.80 -36.03 7.37
N ILE A 22 -15.03 -35.10 8.27
CA ILE A 22 -15.42 -33.74 7.92
C ILE A 22 -14.18 -33.21 7.16
N SER A 23 -14.20 -33.32 5.83
CA SER A 23 -13.34 -32.54 4.99
C SER A 23 -13.62 -31.08 5.35
N GLN A 24 -12.77 -30.50 6.19
CA GLN A 24 -12.66 -29.05 6.22
C GLN A 24 -12.29 -28.66 4.79
N THR A 25 -13.30 -28.27 4.03
CA THR A 25 -13.07 -27.47 2.83
C THR A 25 -12.19 -26.31 3.33
N LYS A 26 -10.90 -26.36 2.97
CA LYS A 26 -10.05 -25.18 3.03
C LYS A 26 -10.89 -24.10 2.34
N ALA A 27 -11.39 -23.16 3.13
CA ALA A 27 -11.95 -21.95 2.59
C ALA A 27 -10.89 -21.48 1.59
N SER A 28 -11.22 -21.48 0.31
CA SER A 28 -10.45 -20.83 -0.74
C SER A 28 -10.05 -19.50 -0.11
N ALA A 29 -8.75 -19.18 -0.11
CA ALA A 29 -8.28 -17.93 0.42
C ALA A 29 -9.05 -16.86 -0.35
N ASP A 30 -10.11 -16.36 0.26
CA ASP A 30 -10.98 -15.33 -0.28
C ASP A 30 -10.04 -14.17 -0.53
N SER A 31 -9.86 -13.78 -1.78
CA SER A 31 -8.87 -12.81 -2.18
C SER A 31 -9.22 -11.51 -1.46
N SER A 32 -8.44 -11.19 -0.44
CA SER A 32 -8.61 -9.94 0.29
C SER A 32 -8.39 -8.79 -0.68
N MET A 33 -9.33 -7.85 -0.72
CA MET A 33 -9.31 -6.70 -1.61
C MET A 33 -8.86 -5.46 -0.86
N PRO A 34 -7.99 -4.63 -1.45
CA PRO A 34 -7.60 -3.37 -0.83
C PRO A 34 -8.82 -2.43 -0.74
N VAL A 35 -8.93 -1.73 0.38
CA VAL A 35 -9.79 -0.57 0.56
C VAL A 35 -8.88 0.63 0.69
N TYR A 36 -8.90 1.50 -0.31
CA TYR A 36 -8.06 2.67 -0.42
C TYR A 36 -8.54 3.77 0.51
N ARG A 37 -7.61 4.49 1.10
CA ARG A 37 -7.87 5.64 1.97
C ARG A 37 -7.40 6.92 1.28
N LEU A 38 -8.29 7.92 1.24
CA LEU A 38 -8.02 9.23 0.67
C LEU A 38 -8.41 10.31 1.69
N TYR A 39 -7.70 11.42 1.65
CA TYR A 39 -7.92 12.57 2.53
C TYR A 39 -8.09 13.86 1.73
N ASN A 40 -9.11 14.62 2.07
CA ASN A 40 -9.36 15.93 1.48
C ASN A 40 -8.83 17.04 2.38
N ASN A 41 -7.72 17.66 2.01
CA ASN A 41 -7.09 18.73 2.77
C ASN A 41 -8.00 19.97 2.93
N ASN A 42 -8.96 20.19 2.02
CA ASN A 42 -9.83 21.36 2.06
C ASN A 42 -10.99 21.20 3.05
N THR A 43 -11.42 19.95 3.28
CA THR A 43 -12.60 19.66 4.11
C THR A 43 -12.25 18.90 5.39
N GLY A 44 -11.13 18.18 5.42
CA GLY A 44 -10.74 17.28 6.51
C GLY A 44 -11.41 15.91 6.43
N GLU A 45 -12.05 15.58 5.32
CA GLU A 45 -12.76 14.32 5.13
C GLU A 45 -11.81 13.18 4.77
N HIS A 46 -12.02 12.01 5.39
CA HIS A 46 -11.46 10.74 4.93
C HIS A 46 -12.50 9.96 4.12
N PHE A 47 -12.06 9.47 2.97
CA PHE A 47 -12.88 8.67 2.08
C PHE A 47 -12.26 7.29 1.84
N TYR A 48 -13.09 6.26 1.81
CA TYR A 48 -12.65 4.87 1.68
C TYR A 48 -13.37 4.17 0.54
N THR A 49 -12.62 3.56 -0.35
CA THR A 49 -13.19 2.84 -1.50
C THR A 49 -12.34 1.64 -1.91
N LYS A 50 -13.01 0.59 -2.41
CA LYS A 50 -12.35 -0.52 -3.12
C LYS A 50 -12.26 -0.28 -4.63
N ASN A 51 -12.89 0.79 -5.13
CA ASN A 51 -12.99 1.09 -6.55
C ASN A 51 -11.80 1.95 -6.99
N ASP A 52 -10.96 1.36 -7.83
CA ASP A 52 -9.75 1.99 -8.36
C ASP A 52 -10.04 3.23 -9.23
N TYR A 53 -11.13 3.19 -9.98
CA TYR A 53 -11.57 4.33 -10.79
C TYR A 53 -11.99 5.52 -9.90
N GLU A 54 -12.75 5.26 -8.82
CA GLU A 54 -13.15 6.27 -7.85
C GLU A 54 -11.92 6.87 -7.14
N ARG A 55 -10.98 6.03 -6.71
CA ARG A 55 -9.68 6.47 -6.16
C ARG A 55 -8.96 7.41 -7.12
N THR A 56 -8.80 7.00 -8.37
CA THR A 56 -8.08 7.78 -9.39
C THR A 56 -8.74 9.13 -9.64
N ASN A 57 -10.06 9.17 -9.73
CA ASN A 57 -10.79 10.41 -9.94
C ASN A 57 -10.64 11.38 -8.76
N LEU A 58 -10.66 10.88 -7.53
CA LEU A 58 -10.46 11.71 -6.34
C LEU A 58 -9.03 12.26 -6.28
N ILE A 59 -8.02 11.47 -6.61
CA ILE A 59 -6.63 11.95 -6.73
C ILE A 59 -6.55 13.08 -7.77
N ASN A 60 -7.14 12.89 -8.95
CA ASN A 60 -7.19 13.92 -9.99
C ASN A 60 -7.95 15.18 -9.56
N ALA A 61 -8.91 15.04 -8.65
CA ALA A 61 -9.64 16.15 -8.03
C ALA A 61 -8.90 16.81 -6.85
N GLY A 62 -7.65 16.41 -6.57
CA GLY A 62 -6.79 17.01 -5.55
C GLY A 62 -6.89 16.38 -4.16
N TRP A 63 -7.50 15.20 -4.03
CA TRP A 63 -7.45 14.44 -2.77
C TRP A 63 -6.08 13.77 -2.60
N ASN A 64 -5.60 13.74 -1.38
CA ASN A 64 -4.39 13.01 -1.02
C ASN A 64 -4.73 11.52 -0.92
N TYR A 65 -4.01 10.70 -1.66
CA TYR A 65 -4.05 9.25 -1.47
C TYR A 65 -3.13 8.86 -0.32
N GLU A 66 -3.70 8.25 0.72
CA GLU A 66 -2.98 7.83 1.92
C GLU A 66 -2.65 6.32 1.94
N GLY A 67 -2.80 5.63 0.80
CA GLY A 67 -2.51 4.21 0.70
C GLY A 67 -3.70 3.31 1.01
N ILE A 68 -3.43 2.06 1.39
CA ILE A 68 -4.46 1.09 1.74
C ILE A 68 -4.82 1.26 3.22
N GLY A 69 -6.06 1.66 3.49
CA GLY A 69 -6.60 1.74 4.86
C GLY A 69 -6.68 0.36 5.53
N TRP A 70 -7.21 -0.62 4.81
CA TRP A 70 -7.30 -2.02 5.23
C TRP A 70 -7.54 -2.96 4.04
N TYR A 71 -7.52 -4.25 4.28
CA TYR A 71 -7.97 -5.25 3.31
C TYR A 71 -9.33 -5.81 3.75
N GLY A 72 -10.32 -5.68 2.85
CA GLY A 72 -11.67 -6.22 3.01
C GLY A 72 -11.85 -7.55 2.29
N PHE A 73 -13.10 -7.94 2.11
CA PHE A 73 -13.50 -9.17 1.43
C PHE A 73 -14.49 -8.87 0.29
N SER A 74 -14.62 -9.82 -0.64
CA SER A 74 -15.62 -9.79 -1.72
C SER A 74 -17.01 -10.18 -1.23
N SER A 75 -17.10 -10.86 -0.08
CA SER A 75 -18.34 -11.34 0.54
C SER A 75 -18.28 -11.22 2.07
N GLY A 76 -19.42 -11.37 2.74
CA GLY A 76 -19.54 -11.27 4.19
C GLY A 76 -20.70 -10.38 4.64
N ALA A 77 -20.60 -9.79 5.83
CA ALA A 77 -21.60 -8.83 6.29
C ALA A 77 -21.45 -7.51 5.51
N PRO A 78 -22.52 -7.02 4.85
CA PRO A 78 -22.45 -5.82 4.04
C PRO A 78 -22.09 -4.59 4.87
N VAL A 79 -21.28 -3.69 4.32
CA VAL A 79 -21.00 -2.35 4.85
C VAL A 79 -21.53 -1.34 3.85
N TYR A 80 -22.45 -0.51 4.31
CA TYR A 80 -23.12 0.51 3.52
C TYR A 80 -22.40 1.84 3.66
N ARG A 81 -22.39 2.63 2.58
CA ARG A 81 -21.88 4.00 2.58
C ARG A 81 -23.04 4.94 2.31
N VAL A 82 -23.17 5.97 3.14
CA VAL A 82 -24.14 7.05 2.99
C VAL A 82 -23.41 8.39 3.02
N TYR A 83 -23.93 9.35 2.28
CA TYR A 83 -23.37 10.68 2.09
C TYR A 83 -24.27 11.75 2.69
N ASN A 84 -23.70 12.67 3.47
CA ASN A 84 -24.39 13.84 4.01
C ASN A 84 -24.14 15.09 3.13
N PRO A 85 -25.06 15.47 2.24
CA PRO A 85 -24.90 16.66 1.43
C PRO A 85 -25.05 17.96 2.22
N ASN A 86 -25.59 17.90 3.45
CA ASN A 86 -25.82 19.06 4.30
C ASN A 86 -24.62 19.42 5.18
N ALA A 87 -23.65 18.52 5.32
CA ALA A 87 -22.39 18.84 5.96
C ALA A 87 -21.58 19.77 5.05
N ARG A 88 -20.97 20.80 5.63
CA ARG A 88 -20.12 21.73 4.86
C ARG A 88 -18.88 20.98 4.36
N GLY A 89 -18.83 20.72 3.05
CA GLY A 89 -17.77 19.93 2.43
C GLY A 89 -18.13 18.45 2.20
N GLY A 90 -19.29 18.00 2.70
CA GLY A 90 -19.75 16.62 2.62
C GLY A 90 -19.24 15.74 3.78
N ASP A 91 -19.83 14.58 3.95
CA ASP A 91 -19.40 13.57 4.92
C ASP A 91 -19.86 12.19 4.47
N HIS A 92 -18.95 11.22 4.45
CA HIS A 92 -19.29 9.81 4.19
C HIS A 92 -19.22 9.00 5.47
N TYR A 93 -20.29 8.28 5.74
CA TYR A 93 -20.42 7.40 6.90
C TYR A 93 -20.58 5.95 6.44
N TYR A 94 -19.89 5.04 7.16
CA TYR A 94 -19.84 3.61 6.84
C TYR A 94 -20.39 2.79 7.99
N THR A 95 -21.41 1.95 7.71
CA THR A 95 -22.05 1.12 8.73
C THR A 95 -22.46 -0.25 8.20
N LYS A 96 -22.45 -1.27 9.07
CA LYS A 96 -23.06 -2.58 8.80
C LYS A 96 -24.58 -2.57 8.95
N SER A 97 -25.11 -1.58 9.64
CA SER A 97 -26.54 -1.47 9.91
C SER A 97 -27.28 -0.82 8.75
N LYS A 98 -27.97 -1.62 7.94
CA LYS A 98 -28.85 -1.08 6.90
C LYS A 98 -29.94 -0.17 7.47
N TYR A 99 -30.44 -0.50 8.67
CA TYR A 99 -31.43 0.32 9.39
C TYR A 99 -30.87 1.70 9.74
N GLU A 100 -29.65 1.75 10.27
CA GLU A 100 -28.98 3.02 10.59
C GLU A 100 -28.75 3.87 9.33
N ALA A 101 -28.22 3.27 8.27
CA ALA A 101 -28.04 3.93 6.98
C ALA A 101 -29.37 4.49 6.44
N GLN A 102 -30.44 3.71 6.51
CA GLN A 102 -31.77 4.12 6.08
C GLN A 102 -32.36 5.22 6.96
N SER A 103 -32.10 5.19 8.26
CA SER A 103 -32.48 6.26 9.19
C SER A 103 -31.76 7.58 8.87
N LEU A 104 -30.49 7.53 8.50
CA LEU A 104 -29.74 8.71 8.04
C LEU A 104 -30.33 9.25 6.72
N VAL A 105 -30.63 8.38 5.77
CA VAL A 105 -31.28 8.77 4.50
C VAL A 105 -32.63 9.46 4.73
N SER A 106 -33.42 8.95 5.69
CA SER A 106 -34.72 9.62 6.03
C SER A 106 -34.54 11.00 6.67
N LYS A 107 -33.33 11.33 7.13
CA LYS A 107 -32.93 12.62 7.70
C LYS A 107 -32.21 13.54 6.69
N GLY A 108 -32.26 13.20 5.39
CA GLY A 108 -31.69 14.01 4.32
C GLY A 108 -30.30 13.60 3.84
N TRP A 109 -29.74 12.52 4.38
CA TRP A 109 -28.57 11.89 3.77
C TRP A 109 -28.94 11.18 2.48
N ARG A 110 -27.96 10.80 1.70
CA ARG A 110 -28.18 10.07 0.44
C ARG A 110 -27.51 8.71 0.51
N TRP A 111 -28.17 7.70 -0.06
CA TRP A 111 -27.48 6.46 -0.38
C TRP A 111 -26.36 6.75 -1.35
N ASP A 112 -25.18 6.31 -1.00
CA ASP A 112 -24.11 6.17 -1.95
C ASP A 112 -24.21 4.79 -2.62
N ASN A 113 -23.72 4.68 -3.85
CA ASN A 113 -23.79 3.44 -4.63
C ASN A 113 -25.20 2.80 -4.70
N ASN A 114 -26.26 3.64 -4.75
CA ASN A 114 -27.67 3.22 -4.81
C ASN A 114 -28.08 2.24 -3.69
N GLY A 115 -27.45 2.30 -2.53
CA GLY A 115 -27.71 1.41 -1.39
C GLY A 115 -27.10 0.01 -1.51
N ALA A 116 -26.27 -0.24 -2.53
CA ALA A 116 -25.44 -1.43 -2.59
C ALA A 116 -24.27 -1.34 -1.58
N PRO A 117 -23.78 -2.46 -1.04
CA PRO A 117 -22.63 -2.45 -0.15
C PRO A 117 -21.37 -1.84 -0.80
N ALA A 118 -20.72 -0.93 -0.11
CA ALA A 118 -19.43 -0.39 -0.53
C ALA A 118 -18.35 -1.49 -0.46
N PHE A 119 -18.35 -2.26 0.61
CA PHE A 119 -17.50 -3.43 0.83
C PHE A 119 -18.15 -4.39 1.84
N TYR A 120 -17.44 -5.43 2.27
CA TYR A 120 -17.95 -6.43 3.22
C TYR A 120 -17.02 -6.56 4.42
N SER A 121 -17.65 -6.69 5.59
CA SER A 121 -16.99 -7.00 6.85
C SER A 121 -16.91 -8.51 7.02
N ALA A 122 -15.71 -8.98 7.29
CA ALA A 122 -15.40 -10.36 7.68
C ALA A 122 -14.01 -10.37 8.34
N GLY A 123 -13.54 -11.54 8.75
CA GLY A 123 -12.25 -11.68 9.42
C GLY A 123 -12.29 -11.29 10.90
N ASN A 124 -11.13 -11.09 11.48
CA ASN A 124 -10.94 -10.91 12.93
C ASN A 124 -10.04 -9.72 13.32
N THR A 125 -9.64 -8.90 12.35
CA THR A 125 -8.93 -7.65 12.65
C THR A 125 -9.93 -6.54 12.89
N ASN A 126 -9.84 -5.88 14.04
CA ASN A 126 -10.73 -4.76 14.38
C ASN A 126 -10.45 -3.56 13.50
N LEU A 127 -11.49 -2.97 12.93
CA LEU A 127 -11.46 -1.63 12.35
C LEU A 127 -12.15 -0.67 13.31
N TYR A 128 -11.41 0.31 13.78
CA TYR A 128 -11.89 1.33 14.70
C TYR A 128 -12.51 2.50 13.93
N VAL A 129 -13.38 3.24 14.58
CA VAL A 129 -13.93 4.50 14.09
C VAL A 129 -13.74 5.59 15.13
N ALA A 130 -13.38 6.79 14.68
CA ALA A 130 -13.39 8.01 15.48
C ALA A 130 -14.04 9.14 14.69
N TYR A 131 -14.70 10.06 15.39
CA TYR A 131 -15.38 11.22 14.81
C TYR A 131 -14.73 12.51 15.31
N ASN A 132 -14.43 13.41 14.38
CA ASN A 132 -13.92 14.74 14.69
C ASN A 132 -15.09 15.75 14.77
N PRO A 133 -15.48 16.20 15.96
CA PRO A 133 -16.57 17.16 16.12
C PRO A 133 -16.20 18.58 15.64
N ASN A 134 -14.91 18.84 15.39
CA ASN A 134 -14.40 20.17 15.00
C ASN A 134 -14.11 20.29 13.51
N ALA A 135 -14.25 19.19 12.73
CA ALA A 135 -14.10 19.25 11.29
C ALA A 135 -15.26 20.01 10.63
N GLN A 136 -15.00 20.72 9.55
CA GLN A 136 -16.03 21.44 8.79
C GLN A 136 -16.99 20.46 8.06
N SER A 137 -16.45 19.39 7.53
CA SER A 137 -17.21 18.20 7.12
C SER A 137 -17.23 17.23 8.28
N GLY A 138 -18.33 16.52 8.50
CA GLY A 138 -18.30 15.40 9.43
C GLY A 138 -17.13 14.49 9.08
N SER A 139 -16.18 14.40 9.96
CA SER A 139 -14.96 13.66 9.64
C SER A 139 -14.92 12.40 10.48
N HIS A 140 -15.28 11.29 9.85
CA HIS A 140 -15.09 9.98 10.43
C HIS A 140 -13.76 9.39 9.92
N ASN A 141 -12.88 9.01 10.84
CA ASN A 141 -11.69 8.25 10.51
C ASN A 141 -11.89 6.78 10.83
N TYR A 142 -11.59 5.90 9.88
CA TYR A 142 -11.62 4.45 10.05
C TYR A 142 -10.21 3.91 9.92
N THR A 143 -9.76 3.16 10.93
CA THR A 143 -8.39 2.61 10.94
C THR A 143 -8.32 1.26 11.63
N ALA A 144 -7.47 0.37 11.15
CA ALA A 144 -7.10 -0.86 11.86
C ALA A 144 -5.87 -0.67 12.77
N ASN A 145 -5.33 0.55 12.83
CA ASN A 145 -4.19 0.90 13.68
C ASN A 145 -4.69 1.46 15.01
N SER A 146 -4.54 0.70 16.09
CA SER A 146 -4.95 1.13 17.44
C SER A 146 -4.15 2.32 17.96
N PHE A 147 -2.90 2.51 17.54
CA PHE A 147 -2.11 3.68 17.91
C PHE A 147 -2.68 4.96 17.26
N GLU A 148 -3.01 4.93 15.96
CA GLU A 148 -3.69 6.04 15.28
C GLU A 148 -5.02 6.36 15.95
N GLN A 149 -5.85 5.35 16.22
CA GLN A 149 -7.12 5.50 16.93
C GLN A 149 -6.96 6.22 18.27
N ASN A 150 -6.03 5.76 19.09
CA ASN A 150 -5.76 6.36 20.40
C ASN A 150 -5.22 7.79 20.29
N SER A 151 -4.38 8.07 19.29
CA SER A 151 -3.86 9.41 19.03
C SER A 151 -4.98 10.39 18.68
N LEU A 152 -5.95 9.97 17.87
CA LEU A 152 -7.11 10.78 17.52
C LEU A 152 -8.00 11.05 18.74
N LEU A 153 -8.26 10.05 19.57
CA LEU A 153 -9.04 10.22 20.80
C LEU A 153 -8.35 11.18 21.78
N ASN A 154 -7.04 11.07 21.94
CA ASN A 154 -6.24 11.99 22.76
C ASN A 154 -6.25 13.42 22.21
N ALA A 155 -6.39 13.58 20.87
CA ALA A 155 -6.57 14.87 20.20
C ALA A 155 -8.02 15.42 20.31
N GLY A 156 -8.90 14.74 21.02
CA GLY A 156 -10.27 15.21 21.30
C GLY A 156 -11.35 14.66 20.36
N TRP A 157 -10.99 13.73 19.47
CA TRP A 157 -12.00 13.00 18.67
C TRP A 157 -12.91 12.16 19.56
N LYS A 158 -14.08 11.81 19.05
CA LYS A 158 -15.15 11.11 19.79
C LYS A 158 -15.43 9.72 19.22
N TYR A 159 -16.24 8.94 19.92
CA TYR A 159 -16.80 7.65 19.50
C TYR A 159 -15.76 6.54 19.24
N GLY A 160 -14.69 6.47 20.03
CA GLY A 160 -13.66 5.46 19.87
C GLY A 160 -14.15 4.02 20.07
N SER A 161 -14.77 3.43 19.06
CA SER A 161 -15.32 2.08 19.09
C SER A 161 -14.83 1.24 17.91
N VAL A 162 -15.09 -0.07 17.95
CA VAL A 162 -14.91 -0.96 16.80
C VAL A 162 -16.12 -0.81 15.88
N ALA A 163 -15.89 -0.34 14.66
CA ALA A 163 -16.92 -0.22 13.64
C ALA A 163 -17.32 -1.60 13.09
N PHE A 164 -16.32 -2.37 12.65
CA PHE A 164 -16.49 -3.73 12.12
C PHE A 164 -15.14 -4.46 12.01
N SER A 165 -15.16 -5.71 11.54
CA SER A 165 -13.94 -6.49 11.34
C SER A 165 -13.52 -6.51 9.86
N VAL A 166 -12.23 -6.64 9.62
CA VAL A 166 -11.59 -6.68 8.29
C VAL A 166 -10.58 -7.82 8.20
N ALA A 167 -10.07 -8.12 7.00
CA ALA A 167 -9.12 -9.21 6.80
C ALA A 167 -7.80 -8.96 7.53
N LYS A 168 -7.24 -7.79 7.32
CA LYS A 168 -6.00 -7.32 7.97
C LYS A 168 -5.90 -5.80 7.88
N ALA A 169 -5.05 -5.22 8.70
CA ALA A 169 -4.69 -3.81 8.60
C ALA A 169 -4.09 -3.52 7.22
N GLY A 170 -4.38 -2.35 6.68
CA GLY A 170 -3.67 -1.79 5.56
C GLY A 170 -2.34 -1.17 6.01
N ASN A 171 -1.65 -0.60 5.08
CA ASN A 171 -0.54 0.29 5.35
C ASN A 171 -0.90 1.67 4.78
N PRO A 172 -1.48 2.58 5.58
CA PRO A 172 -1.85 3.91 5.13
C PRO A 172 -0.66 4.74 4.63
N SER A 173 0.55 4.43 5.06
CA SER A 173 1.77 5.08 4.57
C SER A 173 2.26 4.53 3.21
N GLY A 174 1.47 3.66 2.57
CA GLY A 174 1.67 3.25 1.18
C GLY A 174 2.92 2.43 0.90
N THR A 175 2.82 1.12 1.04
CA THR A 175 3.79 0.18 0.46
C THR A 175 3.18 -0.60 -0.72
N GLU A 176 2.02 -0.16 -1.22
CA GLU A 176 1.44 -0.77 -2.41
C GLU A 176 2.15 -0.26 -3.66
N MET A 177 2.68 -1.20 -4.43
CA MET A 177 3.32 -0.89 -5.69
C MET A 177 2.29 -0.41 -6.73
N ARG A 178 2.63 0.65 -7.44
CA ARG A 178 1.81 1.14 -8.56
C ARG A 178 1.66 0.07 -9.63
N PRO A 179 0.47 -0.18 -10.18
CA PRO A 179 0.31 -1.06 -11.34
C PRO A 179 1.18 -0.62 -12.52
N MET A 180 1.88 -1.58 -13.15
CA MET A 180 2.76 -1.31 -14.30
C MET A 180 1.96 -1.16 -15.60
N THR A 181 0.96 -0.28 -15.61
CA THR A 181 0.10 0.02 -16.75
C THR A 181 0.32 1.44 -17.24
N GLY A 182 0.07 1.71 -18.52
CA GLY A 182 0.32 3.02 -19.13
C GLY A 182 1.75 3.50 -18.91
N ASN A 183 1.91 4.78 -18.63
CA ASN A 183 3.21 5.42 -18.40
C ASN A 183 3.62 5.38 -16.91
N TYR A 184 3.45 4.22 -16.24
CA TYR A 184 3.74 4.03 -14.81
C TYR A 184 5.14 4.51 -14.39
N TRP A 185 6.11 4.45 -15.29
CA TRP A 185 7.49 4.88 -15.10
C TRP A 185 7.67 6.40 -14.90
N GLN A 186 6.61 7.19 -15.10
CA GLN A 186 6.63 8.63 -14.82
C GLN A 186 6.39 8.92 -13.32
N TYR A 187 5.71 8.04 -12.61
CA TYR A 187 5.19 8.25 -11.26
C TYR A 187 6.01 7.52 -10.19
N SER A 188 5.70 7.79 -8.93
CA SER A 188 6.22 7.03 -7.78
C SER A 188 5.94 5.54 -7.92
N SER A 189 6.90 4.69 -7.55
CA SER A 189 6.73 3.23 -7.61
C SER A 189 5.69 2.71 -6.63
N GLU A 190 5.55 3.33 -5.48
CA GLU A 190 4.46 3.07 -4.54
C GLU A 190 3.34 4.09 -4.74
N LEU A 191 2.11 3.72 -4.35
CA LEU A 191 0.93 4.57 -4.49
C LEU A 191 0.79 5.63 -3.38
N GLY A 192 1.53 5.46 -2.27
CA GLY A 192 1.54 6.40 -1.16
C GLY A 192 2.57 7.52 -1.31
N ASP A 193 2.61 8.37 -0.29
CA ASP A 193 3.62 9.42 -0.19
C ASP A 193 5.01 8.85 0.03
N TYR A 194 6.02 9.59 -0.41
CA TYR A 194 7.40 9.26 -0.08
C TYR A 194 7.64 9.41 1.43
N PRO A 195 8.48 8.53 2.03
CA PRO A 195 8.82 8.67 3.43
C PRO A 195 9.56 9.99 3.70
N ASN A 196 9.18 10.69 4.78
CA ASN A 196 9.97 11.82 5.25
C ASN A 196 11.21 11.31 5.98
N LEU A 197 12.37 11.32 5.30
CA LEU A 197 13.62 10.70 5.79
C LEU A 197 14.14 11.31 7.09
N VAL A 198 13.74 12.52 7.45
CA VAL A 198 14.09 13.14 8.74
C VAL A 198 13.59 12.30 9.94
N ASN A 199 12.53 11.52 9.73
CA ASN A 199 11.94 10.66 10.77
C ASN A 199 12.58 9.27 10.87
N TYR A 200 13.64 9.00 10.07
CA TYR A 200 14.25 7.66 9.98
C TYR A 200 15.75 7.71 10.28
N ASN A 201 16.21 6.65 10.95
CA ASN A 201 17.62 6.48 11.28
C ASN A 201 18.17 5.22 10.59
N ASN A 202 19.51 5.12 10.50
CA ASN A 202 20.20 3.96 9.93
C ASN A 202 19.65 3.59 8.56
N LEU A 203 19.60 4.60 7.66
CA LEU A 203 19.17 4.41 6.29
C LEU A 203 20.11 3.49 5.52
N SER A 204 19.57 2.65 4.64
CA SER A 204 20.32 1.85 3.70
C SER A 204 19.50 1.58 2.44
N ILE A 205 20.17 1.28 1.33
CA ILE A 205 19.56 0.94 0.05
C ILE A 205 19.93 -0.49 -0.30
N GLU A 206 18.96 -1.32 -0.61
CA GLU A 206 19.17 -2.68 -1.11
C GLU A 206 18.64 -2.80 -2.53
N VAL A 207 19.50 -3.19 -3.47
CA VAL A 207 19.12 -3.48 -4.86
C VAL A 207 19.05 -4.98 -5.06
N ASN A 208 17.87 -5.50 -5.40
CA ASN A 208 17.68 -6.89 -5.80
C ASN A 208 17.47 -6.95 -7.32
N ILE A 209 18.52 -7.36 -8.03
CA ILE A 209 18.54 -7.37 -9.50
C ILE A 209 17.50 -8.35 -10.05
N SER A 210 17.40 -9.56 -9.48
CA SER A 210 16.49 -10.60 -9.98
C SER A 210 15.01 -10.21 -9.80
N LYS A 211 14.70 -9.43 -8.76
CA LYS A 211 13.34 -8.92 -8.52
C LYS A 211 13.03 -7.63 -9.27
N ASN A 212 14.05 -6.97 -9.88
CA ASN A 212 13.94 -5.64 -10.46
C ASN A 212 13.36 -4.63 -9.45
N ARG A 213 13.87 -4.66 -8.20
CA ARG A 213 13.43 -3.79 -7.09
C ARG A 213 14.63 -3.22 -6.37
N THR A 214 14.47 -1.97 -5.95
CA THR A 214 15.37 -1.31 -5.00
C THR A 214 14.56 -0.96 -3.76
N TYR A 215 15.09 -1.28 -2.59
CA TYR A 215 14.44 -1.06 -1.30
C TYR A 215 15.20 0.01 -0.52
N LEU A 216 14.52 1.06 -0.12
CA LEU A 216 15.02 1.97 0.89
C LEU A 216 14.63 1.43 2.26
N LYS A 217 15.58 1.33 3.15
CA LYS A 217 15.40 0.74 4.48
C LYS A 217 15.82 1.70 5.58
N SER A 218 15.18 1.55 6.73
CA SER A 218 15.60 2.13 8.01
C SER A 218 15.62 1.02 9.06
N ASN A 219 16.72 0.87 9.79
CA ASN A 219 16.89 -0.20 10.76
C ASN A 219 16.53 -1.59 10.19
N ASN A 220 16.97 -1.90 8.99
CA ASN A 220 16.68 -3.12 8.21
C ASN A 220 15.19 -3.33 7.82
N LYS A 221 14.29 -2.41 8.15
CA LYS A 221 12.89 -2.46 7.68
C LYS A 221 12.73 -1.66 6.41
N VAL A 222 12.05 -2.21 5.42
CA VAL A 222 11.69 -1.50 4.18
C VAL A 222 10.74 -0.37 4.53
N ILE A 223 11.09 0.85 4.10
CA ILE A 223 10.28 2.05 4.24
C ILE A 223 9.77 2.59 2.91
N TYR A 224 10.39 2.15 1.79
CA TYR A 224 9.93 2.44 0.43
C TYR A 224 10.52 1.45 -0.57
N THR A 225 9.74 1.09 -1.59
CA THR A 225 10.13 0.16 -2.65
C THR A 225 10.09 0.85 -4.01
N PHE A 226 11.22 0.88 -4.70
CA PHE A 226 11.32 1.40 -6.06
C PHE A 226 11.19 0.27 -7.08
N TYR A 227 10.48 0.51 -8.18
CA TYR A 227 10.74 -0.19 -9.43
C TYR A 227 12.14 0.16 -9.90
N SER A 228 12.94 -0.82 -10.23
CA SER A 228 14.27 -0.57 -10.73
C SER A 228 14.65 -1.54 -11.85
N SER A 229 15.58 -1.12 -12.68
CA SER A 229 16.20 -1.95 -13.71
C SER A 229 17.70 -1.76 -13.67
N ALA A 230 18.42 -2.84 -13.41
CA ALA A 230 19.87 -2.89 -13.38
C ALA A 230 20.47 -3.13 -14.79
N GLY A 231 21.77 -3.31 -14.85
CA GLY A 231 22.49 -3.59 -16.09
C GLY A 231 22.23 -4.99 -16.64
N VAL A 232 22.20 -5.08 -17.96
CA VAL A 232 22.14 -6.36 -18.68
C VAL A 232 23.46 -7.12 -18.53
N ASN A 233 23.44 -8.43 -18.77
CA ASN A 233 24.64 -9.26 -18.84
C ASN A 233 25.64 -9.08 -17.66
N THR A 234 25.09 -8.91 -16.47
CA THR A 234 25.87 -8.76 -15.23
C THR A 234 26.73 -7.49 -15.12
N THR A 235 26.47 -6.46 -15.94
CA THR A 235 27.23 -5.20 -15.92
C THR A 235 27.05 -4.37 -14.66
N THR A 236 25.95 -4.57 -13.88
CA THR A 236 25.85 -4.05 -12.51
C THR A 236 26.60 -4.95 -11.57
N PRO A 237 27.67 -4.47 -10.91
CA PRO A 237 28.45 -5.31 -9.97
C PRO A 237 27.64 -5.57 -8.69
N SER A 238 27.60 -6.83 -8.24
CA SER A 238 27.07 -7.20 -6.93
C SER A 238 28.09 -6.87 -5.83
N GLY A 239 27.63 -6.58 -4.63
CA GLY A 239 28.50 -6.26 -3.50
C GLY A 239 27.91 -5.18 -2.58
N ASN A 240 28.76 -4.68 -1.69
CA ASN A 240 28.44 -3.62 -0.75
C ASN A 240 29.18 -2.34 -1.15
N TYR A 241 28.43 -1.28 -1.26
CA TYR A 241 28.86 0.05 -1.67
C TYR A 241 28.24 1.10 -0.75
N ALA A 242 28.40 2.37 -1.09
CA ALA A 242 27.73 3.47 -0.40
C ALA A 242 27.41 4.59 -1.38
N THR A 243 26.41 5.41 -1.07
CA THR A 243 26.14 6.65 -1.82
C THR A 243 27.36 7.57 -1.76
N GLN A 244 27.64 8.25 -2.86
CA GLN A 244 28.77 9.16 -3.03
C GLN A 244 28.28 10.60 -3.19
N ALA A 245 29.19 11.55 -3.17
CA ALA A 245 28.83 12.97 -3.21
C ALA A 245 28.36 13.45 -4.59
N GLU A 246 28.74 12.72 -5.64
CA GLU A 246 28.46 13.13 -7.01
C GLU A 246 26.98 12.92 -7.33
N THR A 247 26.37 14.03 -7.72
CA THR A 247 24.99 14.10 -8.19
C THR A 247 24.92 14.94 -9.46
N ALA A 248 23.97 14.65 -10.35
CA ALA A 248 23.74 15.46 -11.53
C ALA A 248 22.23 15.58 -11.82
N PRO A 249 21.72 16.78 -12.16
CA PRO A 249 20.33 16.94 -12.55
C PRO A 249 20.04 16.27 -13.90
N HIS A 250 21.06 16.19 -14.75
CA HIS A 250 21.02 15.58 -16.10
C HIS A 250 22.41 15.16 -16.53
N PHE A 251 22.52 14.09 -17.31
CA PHE A 251 23.71 13.71 -18.04
C PHE A 251 23.34 13.05 -19.38
N TYR A 252 24.27 13.07 -20.33
CA TYR A 252 24.12 12.42 -21.62
C TYR A 252 25.42 11.72 -22.02
N ASN A 253 25.31 10.47 -22.44
CA ASN A 253 26.41 9.69 -22.98
C ASN A 253 26.26 9.54 -24.49
N ALA A 254 27.08 10.28 -25.27
CA ALA A 254 27.01 10.28 -26.73
C ALA A 254 27.33 8.92 -27.36
N SER A 255 28.19 8.10 -26.73
CA SER A 255 28.55 6.78 -27.26
C SER A 255 27.37 5.77 -27.12
N GLU A 256 26.49 5.96 -26.18
CA GLU A 256 25.28 5.14 -26.00
C GLU A 256 24.05 5.77 -26.65
N GLY A 257 24.12 7.01 -27.08
CA GLY A 257 22.98 7.76 -27.63
C GLY A 257 21.89 8.01 -26.61
N MET A 258 22.19 7.92 -25.29
CA MET A 258 21.23 8.03 -24.20
C MET A 258 21.79 8.85 -23.06
N GLY A 259 20.88 9.53 -22.34
CA GLY A 259 21.15 10.20 -21.08
C GLY A 259 20.12 9.83 -20.04
N ALA A 260 20.16 10.50 -18.91
CA ALA A 260 19.14 10.39 -17.86
C ALA A 260 19.13 11.62 -16.97
N ASN A 261 18.08 11.72 -16.14
CA ASN A 261 17.91 12.80 -15.18
C ASN A 261 18.07 12.29 -13.76
N TYR A 262 18.41 13.20 -12.83
CA TYR A 262 18.38 12.97 -11.38
C TYR A 262 19.33 11.87 -10.93
N ALA A 263 20.62 12.02 -11.26
CA ALA A 263 21.65 11.04 -10.95
C ALA A 263 22.19 11.19 -9.51
N VAL A 264 22.39 10.05 -8.85
CA VAL A 264 23.04 9.92 -7.52
C VAL A 264 24.08 8.80 -7.62
N SER A 265 25.34 9.12 -7.36
CA SER A 265 26.44 8.15 -7.44
C SER A 265 26.45 7.17 -6.26
N TRP A 266 26.76 5.88 -6.56
CA TRP A 266 26.94 4.86 -5.54
C TRP A 266 28.23 4.04 -5.73
N LYS A 267 28.93 4.23 -6.85
CA LYS A 267 30.23 3.58 -7.11
C LYS A 267 31.01 4.33 -8.18
N ASP A 268 32.34 4.34 -8.02
CA ASP A 268 33.32 4.88 -8.96
C ASP A 268 33.06 6.33 -9.37
N HIS A 269 32.63 7.15 -8.39
CA HIS A 269 32.54 8.62 -8.48
C HIS A 269 31.90 9.12 -9.79
N GLY A 270 30.62 8.79 -9.99
CA GLY A 270 29.82 9.23 -11.13
C GLY A 270 29.74 8.21 -12.29
N ILE A 271 30.34 7.01 -12.17
CA ILE A 271 30.23 5.96 -13.19
C ILE A 271 28.97 5.11 -12.96
N TYR A 272 28.73 4.66 -11.72
CA TYR A 272 27.55 3.88 -11.36
C TYR A 272 26.56 4.72 -10.56
N LEU A 273 25.37 4.89 -11.12
CA LEU A 273 24.40 5.85 -10.65
C LEU A 273 23.04 5.20 -10.40
N PHE A 274 22.27 5.74 -9.45
CA PHE A 274 20.81 5.73 -9.51
C PHE A 274 20.37 6.90 -10.38
N HIS A 275 19.46 6.68 -11.32
CA HIS A 275 18.95 7.76 -12.19
C HIS A 275 17.58 7.40 -12.78
N SER A 276 16.94 8.33 -13.49
CA SER A 276 15.66 8.10 -14.17
C SER A 276 15.75 7.05 -15.28
N VAL A 277 14.61 6.58 -15.77
CA VAL A 277 14.53 5.97 -17.09
C VAL A 277 15.16 6.89 -18.14
N PRO A 278 15.75 6.33 -19.24
CA PRO A 278 16.64 7.10 -20.11
C PRO A 278 15.92 8.12 -21.00
N VAL A 279 16.67 9.14 -21.39
CA VAL A 279 16.29 10.15 -22.37
C VAL A 279 17.17 10.08 -23.63
N ASP A 280 16.65 10.56 -24.75
CA ASP A 280 17.39 10.77 -26.00
C ASP A 280 18.27 12.05 -25.93
N GLY A 281 18.97 12.34 -27.03
CA GLY A 281 19.81 13.54 -27.14
C GLY A 281 19.05 14.87 -27.09
N ASN A 282 17.72 14.86 -27.21
CA ASN A 282 16.86 16.04 -27.10
C ASN A 282 16.22 16.14 -25.69
N GLY A 283 16.51 15.21 -24.80
CA GLY A 283 15.95 15.17 -23.46
C GLY A 283 14.57 14.51 -23.34
N ASN A 284 14.05 13.89 -24.43
CA ASN A 284 12.78 13.17 -24.41
C ASN A 284 12.97 11.77 -23.84
N TYR A 285 12.05 11.31 -22.99
CA TYR A 285 12.10 9.95 -22.44
C TYR A 285 11.88 8.90 -23.53
N ILE A 286 12.78 7.91 -23.59
CA ILE A 286 12.72 6.79 -24.53
C ILE A 286 11.73 5.76 -24.02
N VAL A 287 10.48 5.83 -24.50
CA VAL A 287 9.33 5.04 -24.00
C VAL A 287 9.59 3.54 -24.04
N SER A 288 10.25 3.03 -25.09
CA SER A 288 10.59 1.60 -25.23
C SER A 288 11.52 1.12 -24.12
N GLU A 289 12.46 1.95 -23.69
CA GLU A 289 13.37 1.68 -22.58
C GLU A 289 12.67 1.87 -21.23
N ALA A 290 11.86 2.93 -21.09
CA ALA A 290 11.13 3.23 -19.87
C ALA A 290 10.13 2.12 -19.50
N ASN A 291 9.49 1.49 -20.47
CA ASN A 291 8.56 0.38 -20.28
C ASN A 291 9.22 -0.92 -19.76
N LYS A 292 10.56 -1.00 -19.76
CA LYS A 292 11.31 -2.11 -19.16
C LYS A 292 11.48 -1.98 -17.65
N LEU A 293 11.24 -0.78 -17.09
CA LEU A 293 11.43 -0.50 -15.67
C LEU A 293 10.67 -1.48 -14.78
N GLY A 294 11.37 -2.08 -13.82
CA GLY A 294 10.79 -3.03 -12.86
C GLY A 294 10.41 -4.40 -13.45
N LYS A 295 10.68 -4.64 -14.74
CA LYS A 295 10.34 -5.88 -15.46
C LYS A 295 11.58 -6.67 -15.86
N THR A 296 12.63 -5.99 -16.29
CA THR A 296 13.85 -6.63 -16.76
C THR A 296 15.06 -5.70 -16.59
N PRO A 297 16.26 -6.23 -16.39
CA PRO A 297 17.50 -5.46 -16.52
C PRO A 297 17.60 -4.82 -17.90
N SER A 298 18.05 -3.57 -17.98
CA SER A 298 18.04 -2.82 -19.25
C SER A 298 19.07 -1.69 -19.32
N SER A 299 19.93 -1.51 -18.30
CA SER A 299 20.99 -0.50 -18.31
C SER A 299 22.35 -1.08 -18.69
N HIS A 300 23.38 -0.23 -18.77
CA HIS A 300 24.78 -0.61 -18.98
C HIS A 300 25.55 -0.78 -17.64
N GLY A 301 24.84 -0.72 -16.51
CA GLY A 301 25.44 -0.90 -15.18
C GLY A 301 24.77 -0.08 -14.08
N CYS A 302 24.23 1.07 -14.41
CA CYS A 302 23.47 1.92 -13.49
C CYS A 302 22.14 1.27 -13.04
N ILE A 303 21.51 1.85 -12.05
CA ILE A 303 20.19 1.46 -11.56
C ILE A 303 19.17 2.50 -12.02
N ARG A 304 18.36 2.13 -13.00
CA ARG A 304 17.25 2.96 -13.49
C ARG A 304 16.09 2.92 -12.49
N LEU A 305 15.50 4.09 -12.26
CA LEU A 305 14.31 4.30 -11.43
C LEU A 305 13.22 5.02 -12.25
N SER A 306 12.01 5.15 -11.70
CA SER A 306 11.00 6.02 -12.31
C SER A 306 11.44 7.49 -12.28
N ILE A 307 10.78 8.34 -13.07
CA ILE A 307 11.09 9.77 -13.07
C ILE A 307 10.88 10.38 -11.69
N SER A 308 9.73 10.09 -11.08
CA SER A 308 9.40 10.64 -9.77
C SER A 308 10.32 10.11 -8.67
N ASP A 309 10.64 8.80 -8.69
CA ASP A 309 11.51 8.17 -7.70
C ASP A 309 12.95 8.70 -7.77
N SER A 310 13.51 8.79 -8.98
CA SER A 310 14.85 9.31 -9.17
C SER A 310 14.96 10.78 -8.77
N LYS A 311 13.95 11.59 -9.11
CA LYS A 311 13.88 12.99 -8.70
C LYS A 311 13.80 13.13 -7.18
N TRP A 312 12.97 12.31 -6.54
CA TRP A 312 12.87 12.31 -5.09
C TRP A 312 14.18 11.91 -4.43
N LEU A 313 14.80 10.79 -4.85
CA LEU A 313 16.06 10.30 -4.30
C LEU A 313 17.19 11.33 -4.47
N TYR A 314 17.28 11.95 -5.65
CA TYR A 314 18.21 13.03 -5.96
C TYR A 314 18.03 14.22 -5.00
N ASN A 315 16.80 14.65 -4.76
CA ASN A 315 16.52 15.75 -3.83
C ASN A 315 16.89 15.40 -2.38
N GLN A 316 16.70 14.13 -1.97
CA GLN A 316 17.13 13.68 -0.64
C GLN A 316 18.67 13.66 -0.52
N ALA A 317 19.38 13.31 -1.57
CA ALA A 317 20.84 13.36 -1.61
C ALA A 317 21.34 14.83 -1.58
N LEU A 318 20.74 15.73 -2.36
CA LEU A 318 21.08 17.14 -2.38
C LEU A 318 20.86 17.85 -1.03
N SER A 319 19.76 17.53 -0.36
CA SER A 319 19.42 18.12 0.95
C SER A 319 20.23 17.52 2.10
N GLY A 320 20.95 16.41 1.88
CA GLY A 320 21.67 15.67 2.91
C GLY A 320 20.77 14.79 3.80
N THR A 321 19.46 14.73 3.54
CA THR A 321 18.54 13.82 4.26
C THR A 321 18.77 12.35 3.90
N LEU A 322 19.31 12.08 2.70
CA LEU A 322 20.00 10.83 2.37
C LEU A 322 21.52 11.12 2.42
N PRO A 323 22.22 10.81 3.51
CA PRO A 323 23.62 11.18 3.68
C PRO A 323 24.53 10.48 2.67
N VAL A 324 25.60 11.18 2.27
CA VAL A 324 26.75 10.54 1.63
C VAL A 324 27.29 9.45 2.56
N GLY A 325 27.63 8.30 2.02
CA GLY A 325 28.01 7.13 2.82
C GLY A 325 26.84 6.23 3.23
N THR A 326 25.59 6.55 2.84
CA THR A 326 24.45 5.62 3.04
C THR A 326 24.76 4.27 2.41
N PRO A 327 24.74 3.14 3.16
CA PRO A 327 25.07 1.82 2.64
C PRO A 327 24.19 1.41 1.46
N VAL A 328 24.81 0.85 0.43
CA VAL A 328 24.15 0.31 -0.76
C VAL A 328 24.58 -1.13 -0.94
N SER A 329 23.65 -2.09 -0.80
CA SER A 329 23.91 -3.50 -1.07
C SER A 329 23.24 -3.91 -2.39
N ILE A 330 23.96 -4.64 -3.24
CA ILE A 330 23.48 -5.11 -4.54
C ILE A 330 23.58 -6.62 -4.62
N SER A 331 22.46 -7.29 -4.83
CA SER A 331 22.35 -8.74 -4.95
C SER A 331 21.60 -9.16 -6.22
N ARG A 332 21.81 -10.41 -6.62
CA ARG A 332 21.12 -11.03 -7.77
C ARG A 332 20.04 -11.98 -7.30
#